data_29f5f7ffa8b104fb55957138c722966b
#
_entry.id   29f5f7ffa8b104fb55957138c722966b
#
_cell.length_a   1.000
_cell.length_b   1.000
_cell.length_c   1.000
_cell.angle_alpha   90.00
_cell.angle_beta   90.00
_cell.angle_gamma   90.00
#
_symmetry.space_group_name_H-M   'P 1'
#
loop_
_entity.id
_entity.type
_entity.pdbx_description
1 polymer ?
#
loop_
_entity_poly.entity_id
_entity_poly.type
_entity_poly.pdbx_seq_one_letter_code
_entity_poly.pdbx_strand_id
1 'polypeptide(L)'
;MSDEALRVDVLLHRLCLTKSRSEAKAACDSGAVFVDGKKVKASDAVPAGRRVEIRYPGRTLELELLQTPGKSTSKKQAKELYRVIREERVRDEF
;
A
#
# COMPACT_ATOMS: atom_id res chain seq x y z
N MET A 1 -2.18 0.49 -23.20
CA MET A 1 -2.30 0.30 -22.44
C MET A 1 -1.90 -0.44 -21.62
N SER A 2 -1.41 -0.37 -20.97
CA SER A 2 -0.84 -1.28 -20.25
C SER A 2 -1.25 -1.23 -18.90
N ASP A 3 -1.79 -2.19 -18.44
CA ASP A 3 -2.11 -2.36 -17.08
C ASP A 3 -0.88 -2.81 -16.40
N GLU A 4 -0.02 -1.90 -16.08
CA GLU A 4 1.17 -2.25 -15.35
C GLU A 4 0.81 -2.51 -13.91
N ALA A 5 0.97 -3.74 -13.51
CA ALA A 5 0.80 -4.10 -12.11
C ALA A 5 2.17 -4.14 -11.45
N LEU A 6 2.31 -3.50 -10.30
CA LEU A 6 3.55 -3.52 -9.54
C LEU A 6 3.45 -4.54 -8.42
N ARG A 7 4.59 -5.14 -8.09
CA ARG A 7 4.66 -5.95 -6.87
C ARG A 7 4.26 -5.10 -5.68
N VAL A 8 3.61 -5.73 -4.72
CA VAL A 8 3.13 -5.03 -3.54
C VAL A 8 4.27 -4.31 -2.81
N ASP A 9 5.42 -4.98 -2.66
CA ASP A 9 6.54 -4.37 -1.95
C ASP A 9 7.05 -3.12 -2.67
N VAL A 10 7.09 -3.16 -3.99
CA VAL A 10 7.51 -2.02 -4.79
C VAL A 10 6.46 -0.92 -4.71
N LEU A 11 5.18 -1.29 -4.82
CA LEU A 11 4.08 -0.35 -4.78
C LEU A 11 4.07 0.44 -3.47
N LEU A 12 4.16 -0.24 -2.35
CA LEU A 12 4.11 0.42 -1.05
C LEU A 12 5.28 1.37 -0.87
N HIS A 13 6.45 0.97 -1.34
CA HIS A 13 7.63 1.83 -1.25
C HIS A 13 7.48 3.07 -2.15
N ARG A 14 7.03 2.89 -3.39
CA ARG A 14 6.88 4.02 -4.32
C ARG A 14 5.81 4.99 -3.88
N LEU A 15 4.77 4.50 -3.20
CA LEU A 15 3.73 5.36 -2.66
C LEU A 15 4.13 5.99 -1.33
N CYS A 16 5.35 5.74 -0.87
CA CYS A 16 5.88 6.26 0.38
C CYS A 16 5.06 5.82 1.59
N LEU A 17 4.41 4.67 1.47
CA LEU A 17 3.64 4.09 2.57
C LEU A 17 4.52 3.28 3.50
N THR A 18 5.67 2.84 3.02
CA THR A 18 6.71 2.22 3.83
C THR A 18 8.03 2.92 3.53
N LYS A 19 8.98 2.83 4.44
CA LYS A 19 10.26 3.50 4.27
C LYS A 19 11.16 2.79 3.27
N SER A 20 10.94 1.51 3.06
CA SER A 20 11.76 0.72 2.17
C SER A 20 10.98 -0.47 1.65
N ARG A 21 11.52 -1.13 0.62
CA ARG A 21 10.92 -2.35 0.12
C ARG A 21 11.00 -3.47 1.16
N SER A 22 12.07 -3.48 1.95
CA SER A 22 12.22 -4.47 3.02
C SER A 22 11.11 -4.33 4.05
N GLU A 23 10.77 -3.11 4.40
CA GLU A 23 9.68 -2.87 5.34
C GLU A 23 8.35 -3.32 4.74
N ALA A 24 8.14 -3.04 3.45
CA ALA A 24 6.93 -3.48 2.77
C ALA A 24 6.83 -4.99 2.74
N LYS A 25 7.96 -5.67 2.47
CA LYS A 25 7.98 -7.12 2.46
C LYS A 25 7.68 -7.68 3.84
N ALA A 26 8.26 -7.09 4.87
CA ALA A 26 8.00 -7.53 6.24
C ALA A 26 6.53 -7.39 6.60
N ALA A 27 5.90 -6.30 6.16
CA ALA A 27 4.48 -6.10 6.41
C ALA A 27 3.64 -7.18 5.74
N CYS A 28 3.98 -7.53 4.50
CA CYS A 28 3.27 -8.61 3.80
C CYS A 28 3.49 -9.95 4.49
N ASP A 29 4.73 -10.22 4.89
CA ASP A 29 5.06 -11.49 5.55
C ASP A 29 4.32 -11.65 6.86
N SER A 30 4.07 -10.54 7.56
CA SER A 30 3.33 -10.59 8.82
C SER A 30 1.82 -10.66 8.62
N GLY A 31 1.34 -10.61 7.38
CA GLY A 31 -0.07 -10.67 7.09
C GLY A 31 -0.78 -9.34 7.28
N ALA A 32 -0.06 -8.23 7.16
CA ALA A 32 -0.61 -6.91 7.42
C ALA A 32 -1.10 -6.19 6.17
N VAL A 33 -0.94 -6.77 4.98
CA VAL A 33 -1.31 -6.13 3.73
C VAL A 33 -2.36 -6.96 3.01
N PHE A 34 -3.44 -6.30 2.62
CA PHE A 34 -4.56 -6.93 1.93
C PHE A 34 -4.88 -6.16 0.65
N VAL A 35 -5.29 -6.87 -0.39
CA VAL A 35 -5.78 -6.25 -1.62
C VAL A 35 -7.15 -6.83 -1.91
N ASP A 36 -8.15 -5.94 -2.03
CA ASP A 36 -9.55 -6.33 -2.22
C ASP A 36 -10.01 -7.33 -1.16
N GLY A 37 -9.51 -7.14 0.07
CA GLY A 37 -9.89 -7.98 1.20
C GLY A 37 -9.13 -9.28 1.32
N LYS A 38 -8.18 -9.54 0.43
CA LYS A 38 -7.40 -10.79 0.47
C LYS A 38 -5.96 -10.50 0.86
N LYS A 39 -5.44 -11.32 1.78
CA LYS A 39 -4.04 -11.21 2.17
C LYS A 39 -3.15 -11.48 0.97
N VAL A 40 -2.12 -10.65 0.79
CA VAL A 40 -1.23 -10.77 -0.35
C VAL A 40 0.22 -10.95 0.11
N LYS A 41 1.02 -11.46 -0.81
CA LYS A 41 2.46 -11.60 -0.61
C LYS A 41 3.17 -10.40 -1.24
N ALA A 42 4.41 -10.18 -0.80
CA ALA A 42 5.19 -9.06 -1.32
C ALA A 42 5.36 -9.13 -2.84
N SER A 43 5.42 -10.33 -3.39
CA SER A 43 5.61 -10.51 -4.83
C SER A 43 4.32 -10.48 -5.64
N ASP A 44 3.17 -10.40 -4.99
CA ASP A 44 1.90 -10.31 -5.72
C ASP A 44 1.82 -8.96 -6.41
N ALA A 45 1.19 -8.94 -7.58
CA ALA A 45 1.07 -7.72 -8.38
C ALA A 45 -0.27 -7.05 -8.14
N VAL A 46 -0.25 -5.71 -8.10
CA VAL A 46 -1.46 -4.92 -7.84
C VAL A 46 -1.61 -3.89 -8.94
N PRO A 47 -2.62 -4.03 -9.81
CA PRO A 47 -2.89 -3.02 -10.83
C PRO A 47 -3.66 -1.86 -10.24
N ALA A 48 -3.71 -0.76 -10.99
CA ALA A 48 -4.53 0.38 -10.58
C ALA A 48 -6.00 -0.03 -10.50
N GLY A 49 -6.74 0.65 -9.65
CA GLY A 49 -8.16 0.38 -9.46
C GLY A 49 -8.46 -0.56 -8.30
N ARG A 50 -7.44 -1.11 -7.67
CA ARG A 50 -7.63 -2.04 -6.56
C ARG A 50 -7.59 -1.32 -5.23
N ARG A 51 -8.22 -1.90 -4.23
CA ARG A 51 -8.17 -1.40 -2.86
C ARG A 51 -7.07 -2.09 -2.11
N VAL A 52 -6.27 -1.30 -1.41
CA VAL A 52 -5.14 -1.81 -0.64
C VAL A 52 -5.36 -1.44 0.81
N GLU A 53 -5.25 -2.42 1.69
CA GLU A 53 -5.36 -2.19 3.12
C GLU A 53 -4.04 -2.54 3.77
N ILE A 54 -3.53 -1.63 4.59
CA ILE A 54 -2.26 -1.84 5.30
C ILE A 54 -2.54 -1.67 6.78
N ARG A 55 -2.19 -2.69 7.55
CA ARG A 55 -2.36 -2.65 9.00
C ARG A 55 -1.04 -2.34 9.66
N TYR A 56 -0.90 -1.09 10.07
CA TYR A 56 0.29 -0.68 10.83
C TYR A 56 0.04 -0.91 12.31
N PRO A 57 1.11 -1.00 13.10
CA PRO A 57 0.92 -0.97 14.55
C PRO A 57 0.21 0.33 14.94
N GLY A 58 -0.96 0.22 15.54
CA GLY A 58 -1.69 1.37 16.00
C GLY A 58 -2.57 2.05 14.98
N ARG A 59 -2.57 1.62 13.72
CA ARG A 59 -3.50 2.20 12.74
C ARG A 59 -3.68 1.27 11.56
N THR A 60 -4.81 1.43 10.88
CA THR A 60 -5.10 0.71 9.66
C THR A 60 -5.44 1.73 8.58
N LEU A 61 -4.83 1.59 7.43
CA LEU A 61 -5.05 2.48 6.30
C LEU A 61 -5.63 1.67 5.14
N GLU A 62 -6.76 2.13 4.61
CA GLU A 62 -7.35 1.54 3.42
C GLU A 62 -7.40 2.61 2.33
N LEU A 63 -6.91 2.27 1.15
CA LEU A 63 -6.85 3.21 0.04
C LEU A 63 -7.23 2.53 -1.25
N GLU A 64 -7.56 3.35 -2.23
CA GLU A 64 -7.78 2.89 -3.60
C GLU A 64 -6.63 3.40 -4.45
N LEU A 65 -5.99 2.49 -5.18
CA LEU A 65 -4.90 2.86 -6.07
C LEU A 65 -5.49 3.44 -7.35
N LEU A 66 -5.19 4.70 -7.62
CA LEU A 66 -5.73 5.39 -8.79
C LEU A 66 -4.84 5.24 -10.01
N GLN A 67 -3.52 5.31 -9.81
CA GLN A 67 -2.55 5.18 -10.87
C GLN A 67 -1.33 4.46 -10.35
N THR A 68 -0.68 3.71 -11.25
CA THR A 68 0.54 3.01 -10.89
C THR A 68 1.69 3.99 -10.76
N PRO A 69 2.40 4.04 -9.60
CA PRO A 69 3.49 4.98 -9.43
C PRO A 69 4.72 4.60 -10.23
N GLY A 70 5.40 5.59 -10.80
CA GLY A 70 6.64 5.38 -11.49
C GLY A 70 7.83 5.34 -10.55
N LYS A 71 9.02 5.07 -11.11
CA LYS A 71 10.23 4.95 -10.31
C LYS A 71 10.61 6.25 -9.62
N SER A 72 10.31 7.37 -10.25
CA SER A 72 10.70 8.68 -9.75
C SER A 72 9.56 9.40 -9.05
N THR A 73 8.59 8.68 -8.56
CA THR A 73 7.46 9.28 -7.86
C THR A 73 7.93 9.95 -6.59
N SER A 74 7.67 11.25 -6.47
CA SER A 74 7.99 11.97 -5.26
C SER A 74 6.91 11.73 -4.21
N LYS A 75 7.22 12.06 -2.96
CA LYS A 75 6.25 11.90 -1.88
C LYS A 75 4.99 12.70 -2.14
N LYS A 76 5.14 13.90 -2.72
CA LYS A 76 4.00 14.74 -3.03
C LYS A 76 3.14 14.13 -4.12
N GLN A 77 3.78 13.61 -5.18
CA GLN A 77 3.07 12.97 -6.26
C GLN A 77 2.40 11.69 -5.81
N ALA A 78 3.04 10.96 -4.91
CA ALA A 78 2.49 9.69 -4.43
C ALA A 78 1.09 9.87 -3.86
N LYS A 79 0.87 10.96 -3.13
CA LYS A 79 -0.44 11.21 -2.52
C LYS A 79 -1.54 11.43 -3.54
N GLU A 80 -1.18 11.80 -4.77
CA GLU A 80 -2.16 12.01 -5.83
C GLU A 80 -2.47 10.73 -6.59
N LEU A 81 -1.71 9.68 -6.34
CA LEU A 81 -1.88 8.42 -7.07
C LEU A 81 -2.80 7.44 -6.35
N TYR A 82 -3.22 7.77 -5.15
CA TYR A 82 -4.17 6.95 -4.42
C TYR A 82 -5.14 7.84 -3.65
N ARG A 83 -6.25 7.25 -3.28
CA ARG A 83 -7.27 7.94 -2.50
C ARG A 83 -7.51 7.16 -1.22
N VAL A 84 -7.39 7.83 -0.08
CA VAL A 84 -7.64 7.19 1.20
C VAL A 84 -9.15 6.98 1.35
N ILE A 85 -9.55 5.73 1.55
CA ILE A 85 -10.94 5.38 1.76
C ILE A 85 -11.25 5.43 3.25
N ARG A 86 -10.33 4.90 4.06
CA ARG A 86 -10.55 4.83 5.50
C ARG A 86 -9.21 4.78 6.20
N GLU A 87 -9.13 5.47 7.31
CA GLU A 87 -7.97 5.38 8.17
C GLU A 87 -8.47 5.26 9.60
N GLU A 88 -8.13 4.18 10.27
CA GLU A 88 -8.53 3.95 11.65
C GLU A 88 -7.30 3.92 12.51
N ARG A 89 -7.36 4.64 13.62
CA ARG A 89 -6.28 4.64 14.58
C ARG A 89 -6.76 3.96 15.84
N VAL A 90 -5.93 3.06 16.33
CA VAL A 90 -6.22 2.40 17.61
C VAL A 90 -5.68 3.30 18.69
N ARG A 91 -6.53 3.68 19.62
CA ARG A 91 -6.10 4.44 20.76
C ARG A 91 -5.87 3.51 21.92
N ASP A 92 -4.68 3.65 22.50
CA ASP A 92 -4.41 2.98 23.75
C ASP A 92 -4.90 3.89 24.82
N GLU A 93 -5.97 3.50 25.44
CA GLU A 93 -6.48 4.29 26.54
C GLU A 93 -6.21 3.59 27.82
N PHE A 94 -5.33 4.13 28.56
CA PHE A 94 -5.02 3.59 29.86
C PHE A 94 -4.87 4.69 30.87
#